data_0b11e8b8dc783a22b49fe1230e51d12c
#
_entry.id   0b11e8b8dc783a22b49fe1230e51d12c
#
_cell.length_a   1.000
_cell.length_b   1.000
_cell.length_c   1.000
_cell.angle_alpha   90.00
_cell.angle_beta   90.00
_cell.angle_gamma   90.00
#
_symmetry.space_group_name_H-M   'P 1'
#
loop_
_entity.id
_entity.type
_entity.pdbx_description
1 polymer ?
#
loop_
_entity_poly.entity_id
_entity_poly.type
_entity_poly.pdbx_seq_one_letter_code
_entity_poly.pdbx_strand_id
1 'polypeptide(L)'
;MKLGKILLINIFALWCLSAGAGYGQAQTIQRGSGSDDQINVTADKLTVSESGAQIEASGNVEIERQGTTLKAEQINVNRTTQDIEATGKISLDDPEWKVNSAESIRLNLGNETGEITNADLFIEQGHISISGRRFQKLGGQTYHVDEGFFTTCLCESGP
;
A
#
# COMPACT_ATOMS: atom_id res chain seq x y z
N MET A 1 14.57 -19.22 -11.26
CA MET A 1 13.35 -18.40 -11.31
C MET A 1 13.58 -17.22 -10.38
N LYS A 2 13.83 -16.02 -10.94
CA LYS A 2 13.94 -14.80 -10.15
C LYS A 2 12.51 -14.32 -9.92
N LEU A 3 11.93 -14.61 -8.75
CA LEU A 3 10.74 -13.89 -8.30
C LEU A 3 11.14 -12.42 -8.17
N GLY A 4 10.44 -11.59 -8.93
CA GLY A 4 10.72 -10.16 -8.99
C GLY A 4 10.77 -9.56 -7.59
N LYS A 5 11.75 -8.71 -7.38
CA LYS A 5 11.87 -7.88 -6.18
C LYS A 5 10.53 -7.20 -5.95
N ILE A 6 9.89 -7.57 -4.85
CA ILE A 6 8.58 -7.07 -4.47
C ILE A 6 8.66 -5.54 -4.41
N LEU A 7 7.91 -4.93 -5.30
CA LEU A 7 7.84 -3.50 -5.62
C LEU A 7 7.39 -2.61 -4.45
N LEU A 8 7.07 -3.19 -3.29
CA LEU A 8 6.70 -2.43 -2.07
C LEU A 8 7.81 -1.49 -1.57
N ILE A 9 9.07 -1.73 -1.94
CA ILE A 9 10.22 -0.94 -1.46
C ILE A 9 10.38 0.38 -2.25
N ASN A 10 9.88 0.45 -3.48
CA ASN A 10 10.08 1.63 -4.34
C ASN A 10 9.04 2.74 -4.20
N ILE A 11 7.95 2.54 -3.46
CA ILE A 11 6.88 3.54 -3.35
C ILE A 11 7.33 4.79 -2.57
N PHE A 12 8.38 4.72 -1.74
CA PHE A 12 8.66 5.78 -0.77
C PHE A 12 10.05 6.43 -0.84
N ALA A 13 10.87 6.14 -1.82
CA ALA A 13 12.24 6.64 -1.85
C ALA A 13 12.40 8.15 -2.18
N LEU A 14 11.33 8.89 -2.46
CA LEU A 14 11.48 10.28 -2.94
C LEU A 14 10.43 11.24 -2.37
N TRP A 15 10.56 11.57 -1.05
CA TRP A 15 9.80 12.67 -0.48
C TRP A 15 10.71 13.74 0.10
N CYS A 16 11.04 14.74 -0.70
CA CYS A 16 11.42 16.07 -0.22
C CYS A 16 10.25 17.02 -0.46
N LEU A 17 9.56 17.44 0.58
CA LEU A 17 8.44 18.38 0.53
C LEU A 17 8.83 19.74 1.12
N SER A 18 8.57 20.79 0.37
CA SER A 18 8.49 22.17 0.86
C SER A 18 7.07 22.43 1.39
N ALA A 19 6.98 23.00 2.58
CA ALA A 19 5.76 23.29 3.31
C ALA A 19 4.91 24.39 2.65
N GLY A 20 3.59 24.16 2.59
CA GLY A 20 2.59 25.20 2.36
C GLY A 20 1.31 24.81 3.07
N ALA A 21 0.88 25.63 4.03
CA ALA A 21 -0.36 25.43 4.76
C ALA A 21 -1.54 25.99 3.96
N GLY A 22 -2.59 25.20 3.75
CA GLY A 22 -3.81 25.64 3.10
C GLY A 22 -5.00 24.77 3.47
N TYR A 23 -6.11 25.41 3.88
CA TYR A 23 -7.35 24.80 4.31
C TYR A 23 -8.21 24.30 3.14
N GLY A 24 -8.69 23.06 3.22
CA GLY A 24 -9.96 22.62 2.69
C GLY A 24 -10.19 22.69 1.19
N GLN A 25 -9.54 21.83 0.43
CA GLN A 25 -10.00 21.30 -0.87
C GLN A 25 -9.22 20.03 -1.16
N ALA A 26 -9.81 19.09 -1.91
CA ALA A 26 -9.10 17.92 -2.39
C ALA A 26 -7.76 18.36 -2.99
N GLN A 27 -6.66 18.02 -2.34
CA GLN A 27 -5.35 18.46 -2.79
C GLN A 27 -4.70 17.36 -3.60
N THR A 28 -4.55 17.61 -4.87
CA THR A 28 -3.73 16.82 -5.76
C THR A 28 -2.29 17.36 -5.71
N ILE A 29 -1.36 16.59 -5.17
CA ILE A 29 0.06 16.95 -5.20
C ILE A 29 0.68 16.27 -6.42
N GLN A 30 0.88 17.07 -7.47
CA GLN A 30 1.67 16.66 -8.64
C GLN A 30 3.11 17.14 -8.45
N ARG A 31 4.07 16.24 -8.47
CA ARG A 31 5.48 16.60 -8.57
C ARG A 31 6.10 15.85 -9.74
N GLY A 32 6.27 16.58 -10.85
CA GLY A 32 6.91 16.08 -12.04
C GLY A 32 8.42 16.20 -11.96
N SER A 33 9.11 15.11 -12.27
CA SER A 33 10.39 15.12 -12.97
C SER A 33 10.67 13.71 -13.48
N GLY A 34 10.32 13.44 -14.71
CA GLY A 34 10.47 12.14 -15.35
C GLY A 34 9.18 11.31 -15.32
N SER A 35 8.71 10.91 -16.46
CA SER A 35 7.36 10.35 -16.68
C SER A 35 7.08 8.97 -16.07
N ASP A 36 8.05 8.32 -15.41
CA ASP A 36 7.90 6.97 -14.88
C ASP A 36 7.86 6.87 -13.34
N ASP A 37 8.11 7.96 -12.61
CA ASP A 37 8.24 7.92 -11.13
C ASP A 37 7.25 8.85 -10.41
N GLN A 38 6.19 9.25 -11.11
CA GLN A 38 5.19 10.14 -10.53
C GLN A 38 4.30 9.36 -9.54
N ILE A 39 4.22 9.85 -8.30
CA ILE A 39 3.29 9.38 -7.28
C ILE A 39 2.14 10.38 -7.20
N ASN A 40 0.93 9.91 -7.43
CA ASN A 40 -0.28 10.68 -7.24
C ASN A 40 -0.92 10.27 -5.92
N VAL A 41 -1.23 11.25 -5.07
CA VAL A 41 -1.94 11.02 -3.81
C VAL A 41 -3.19 11.88 -3.81
N THR A 42 -4.33 11.26 -3.63
CA THR A 42 -5.63 11.90 -3.48
C THR A 42 -6.21 11.53 -2.12
N ALA A 43 -6.74 12.50 -1.39
CA ALA A 43 -7.41 12.30 -0.11
C ALA A 43 -8.33 13.48 0.19
N ASP A 44 -9.35 13.29 1.01
CA ASP A 44 -10.23 14.37 1.45
C ASP A 44 -9.48 15.34 2.38
N LYS A 45 -8.56 14.79 3.19
CA LYS A 45 -7.73 15.57 4.11
C LYS A 45 -6.31 15.05 4.15
N LEU A 46 -5.35 15.97 4.04
CA LEU A 46 -3.93 15.70 4.20
C LEU A 46 -3.35 16.60 5.28
N THR A 47 -2.69 16.02 6.26
CA THR A 47 -2.01 16.72 7.34
C THR A 47 -0.55 16.35 7.37
N VAL A 48 0.32 17.34 7.46
CA VAL A 48 1.77 17.15 7.62
C VAL A 48 2.19 17.84 8.90
N SER A 49 2.92 17.14 9.77
CA SER A 49 3.44 17.76 11.00
C SER A 49 4.44 18.87 10.69
N GLU A 50 4.63 19.82 11.62
CA GLU A 50 5.55 20.95 11.44
C GLU A 50 6.98 20.49 11.11
N SER A 51 7.42 19.35 11.67
CA SER A 51 8.72 18.74 11.37
C SER A 51 8.76 18.01 10.02
N GLY A 52 7.61 17.82 9.37
CA GLY A 52 7.49 16.98 8.17
C GLY A 52 7.72 15.49 8.42
N ALA A 53 7.86 15.07 9.68
CA ALA A 53 8.16 13.69 10.04
C ALA A 53 6.94 12.79 9.99
N GLN A 54 5.75 13.33 10.21
CA GLN A 54 4.50 12.59 10.18
C GLN A 54 3.58 13.15 9.11
N ILE A 55 2.96 12.25 8.36
CA ILE A 55 1.99 12.57 7.31
C ILE A 55 0.77 11.69 7.55
N GLU A 56 -0.38 12.32 7.60
CA GLU A 56 -1.68 11.67 7.75
C GLU A 56 -2.58 12.07 6.58
N ALA A 57 -3.06 11.06 5.85
CA ALA A 57 -4.08 11.21 4.83
C ALA A 57 -5.35 10.51 5.30
N SER A 58 -6.49 11.13 5.15
CA SER A 58 -7.78 10.57 5.58
C SER A 58 -8.91 10.94 4.64
N GLY A 59 -9.87 10.02 4.53
CA GLY A 59 -11.02 10.11 3.65
C GLY A 59 -10.67 9.81 2.19
N ASN A 60 -11.20 8.70 1.66
CA ASN A 60 -11.04 8.30 0.26
C ASN A 60 -9.59 8.40 -0.24
N VAL A 61 -8.65 7.89 0.55
CA VAL A 61 -7.23 7.95 0.20
C VAL A 61 -6.96 7.02 -0.97
N GLU A 62 -6.37 7.57 -2.01
CA GLU A 62 -5.92 6.83 -3.20
C GLU A 62 -4.49 7.23 -3.53
N ILE A 63 -3.62 6.24 -3.65
CA ILE A 63 -2.22 6.41 -4.04
C ILE A 63 -1.99 5.62 -5.32
N GLU A 64 -1.54 6.30 -6.36
CA GLU A 64 -1.20 5.70 -7.65
C GLU A 64 0.28 5.86 -7.95
N ARG A 65 0.91 4.79 -8.39
CA ARG A 65 2.30 4.78 -8.86
C ARG A 65 2.55 3.63 -9.82
N GLN A 66 3.08 3.90 -11.00
CA GLN A 66 3.54 2.88 -11.96
C GLN A 66 2.55 1.75 -12.24
N GLY A 67 1.24 2.06 -12.26
CA GLY A 67 0.18 1.07 -12.47
C GLY A 67 -0.27 0.33 -11.21
N THR A 68 0.33 0.62 -10.05
CA THR A 68 -0.14 0.17 -8.74
C THR A 68 -1.04 1.22 -8.12
N THR A 69 -2.21 0.81 -7.66
CA THR A 69 -3.20 1.68 -6.98
C THR A 69 -3.50 1.12 -5.59
N LEU A 70 -3.25 1.91 -4.56
CA LEU A 70 -3.62 1.61 -3.17
C LEU A 70 -4.77 2.50 -2.74
N LYS A 71 -5.86 1.91 -2.22
CA LYS A 71 -6.99 2.63 -1.63
C LYS A 71 -7.14 2.29 -0.16
N ALA A 72 -7.48 3.29 0.66
CA ALA A 72 -7.72 3.13 2.10
C ALA A 72 -8.60 4.27 2.63
N GLU A 73 -9.15 4.13 3.83
CA GLU A 73 -9.83 5.25 4.51
C GLU A 73 -8.84 6.17 5.19
N GLN A 74 -7.74 5.63 5.71
CA GLN A 74 -6.70 6.41 6.38
C GLN A 74 -5.32 5.80 6.14
N ILE A 75 -4.34 6.67 5.92
CA ILE A 75 -2.92 6.29 5.82
C ILE A 75 -2.10 7.21 6.72
N ASN A 76 -1.26 6.62 7.57
CA ASN A 76 -0.29 7.31 8.40
C ASN A 76 1.13 6.91 7.96
N VAL A 77 1.99 7.89 7.80
CA VAL A 77 3.39 7.69 7.46
C VAL A 77 4.28 8.37 8.51
N ASN A 78 5.15 7.61 9.14
CA ASN A 78 6.21 8.15 9.97
C ASN A 78 7.55 8.05 9.20
N ARG A 79 8.05 9.18 8.76
CA ARG A 79 9.28 9.26 7.96
C ARG A 79 10.54 8.99 8.77
N THR A 80 10.50 9.23 10.09
CA THR A 80 11.65 9.01 10.98
C THR A 80 11.86 7.53 11.24
N THR A 81 10.78 6.80 11.55
CA THR A 81 10.83 5.34 11.79
C THR A 81 10.64 4.54 10.52
N GLN A 82 10.28 5.19 9.42
CA GLN A 82 9.93 4.58 8.13
C GLN A 82 8.74 3.62 8.21
N ASP A 83 7.82 3.86 9.16
CA ASP A 83 6.61 3.11 9.32
C ASP A 83 5.46 3.70 8.49
N ILE A 84 4.67 2.81 7.91
CA ILE A 84 3.45 3.12 7.19
C ILE A 84 2.34 2.26 7.77
N GLU A 85 1.21 2.88 8.05
CA GLU A 85 0.00 2.20 8.47
C GLU A 85 -1.17 2.66 7.61
N ALA A 86 -1.88 1.70 7.00
CA ALA A 86 -3.13 1.93 6.29
C ALA A 86 -4.26 1.19 6.98
N THR A 87 -5.41 1.83 7.11
CA THR A 87 -6.60 1.26 7.76
C THR A 87 -7.88 1.62 7.00
N GLY A 88 -8.89 0.76 7.13
CA GLY A 88 -10.24 0.96 6.61
C GLY A 88 -10.37 0.75 5.11
N LYS A 89 -11.15 -0.26 4.72
CA LYS A 89 -11.49 -0.62 3.34
C LYS A 89 -10.30 -0.62 2.38
N ILE A 90 -9.24 -1.29 2.78
CA ILE A 90 -8.01 -1.34 2.02
C ILE A 90 -8.19 -2.24 0.80
N SER A 91 -7.78 -1.75 -0.36
CA SER A 91 -7.55 -2.55 -1.56
C SER A 91 -6.27 -2.10 -2.24
N LEU A 92 -5.59 -3.04 -2.89
CA LEU A 92 -4.41 -2.75 -3.69
C LEU A 92 -4.52 -3.49 -5.01
N ASP A 93 -4.33 -2.78 -6.09
CA ASP A 93 -4.29 -3.31 -7.45
C ASP A 93 -2.89 -3.08 -8.03
N ASP A 94 -2.19 -4.17 -8.31
CA ASP A 94 -0.87 -4.20 -8.90
C ASP A 94 -0.89 -5.17 -10.09
N PRO A 95 -0.11 -4.98 -11.14
CA PRO A 95 -0.10 -5.87 -12.30
C PRO A 95 0.20 -7.34 -12.01
N GLU A 96 0.94 -7.63 -10.93
CA GLU A 96 1.33 -8.99 -10.57
C GLU A 96 0.42 -9.62 -9.49
N TRP A 97 -0.18 -8.79 -8.62
CA TRP A 97 -0.99 -9.27 -7.49
C TRP A 97 -1.96 -8.21 -7.00
N LYS A 98 -3.03 -8.64 -6.36
CA LYS A 98 -4.08 -7.77 -5.82
C LYS A 98 -4.36 -8.09 -4.36
N VAL A 99 -4.61 -7.06 -3.57
CA VAL A 99 -5.32 -7.18 -2.29
C VAL A 99 -6.75 -6.77 -2.57
N ASN A 100 -7.66 -7.73 -2.60
CA ASN A 100 -9.08 -7.45 -2.83
C ASN A 100 -9.70 -6.76 -1.62
N SER A 101 -9.27 -7.16 -0.42
CA SER A 101 -9.66 -6.55 0.84
C SER A 101 -8.61 -6.80 1.91
N ALA A 102 -8.46 -5.84 2.83
CA ALA A 102 -7.70 -6.01 4.07
C ALA A 102 -8.27 -5.09 5.15
N GLU A 103 -8.10 -5.45 6.40
CA GLU A 103 -8.48 -4.63 7.55
C GLU A 103 -7.40 -3.60 7.88
N SER A 104 -6.15 -4.02 7.90
CA SER A 104 -5.01 -3.13 8.10
C SER A 104 -3.77 -3.62 7.35
N ILE A 105 -2.94 -2.65 6.99
CA ILE A 105 -1.59 -2.89 6.46
C ILE A 105 -0.62 -2.07 7.30
N ARG A 106 0.43 -2.71 7.81
CA ARG A 106 1.56 -2.07 8.48
C ARG A 106 2.85 -2.48 7.79
N LEU A 107 3.67 -1.51 7.45
CA LEU A 107 4.93 -1.73 6.76
C LEU A 107 6.03 -0.93 7.45
N ASN A 108 7.21 -1.51 7.59
CA ASN A 108 8.41 -0.78 7.94
C ASN A 108 9.39 -0.86 6.76
N LEU A 109 9.67 0.29 6.16
CA LEU A 109 10.52 0.37 4.98
C LEU A 109 12.01 0.22 5.30
N GLY A 110 12.41 0.50 6.55
CA GLY A 110 13.81 0.45 6.97
C GLY A 110 14.35 -0.97 7.09
N ASN A 111 13.51 -1.89 7.58
CA ASN A 111 13.87 -3.30 7.75
C ASN A 111 13.15 -4.24 6.80
N GLU A 112 12.35 -3.70 5.88
CA GLU A 112 11.58 -4.44 4.88
C GLU A 112 10.62 -5.48 5.49
N THR A 113 10.06 -5.19 6.65
CA THR A 113 9.05 -6.03 7.30
C THR A 113 7.65 -5.48 7.08
N GLY A 114 6.64 -6.32 7.24
CA GLY A 114 5.25 -5.89 7.12
C GLY A 114 4.26 -6.90 7.65
N GLU A 115 3.06 -6.40 7.93
CA GLU A 115 1.93 -7.20 8.35
C GLU A 115 0.66 -6.71 7.64
N ILE A 116 -0.14 -7.65 7.15
CA ILE A 116 -1.48 -7.41 6.60
C ILE A 116 -2.44 -8.27 7.40
N THR A 117 -3.53 -7.68 7.88
CA THR A 117 -4.51 -8.37 8.71
C THR A 117 -5.82 -8.58 7.95
N ASN A 118 -6.43 -9.75 8.14
CA ASN A 118 -7.73 -10.13 7.56
C ASN A 118 -7.82 -9.77 6.08
N ALA A 119 -6.98 -10.42 5.27
CA ALA A 119 -6.83 -10.07 3.87
C ALA A 119 -7.19 -11.20 2.92
N ASP A 120 -7.69 -10.79 1.75
CA ASP A 120 -7.86 -11.62 0.57
C ASP A 120 -6.94 -11.12 -0.53
N LEU A 121 -5.99 -11.96 -0.90
CA LEU A 121 -4.97 -11.70 -1.92
C LEU A 121 -5.26 -12.51 -3.18
N PHE A 122 -4.95 -11.94 -4.33
CA PHE A 122 -4.97 -12.63 -5.60
C PHE A 122 -3.64 -12.44 -6.32
N ILE A 123 -3.02 -13.53 -6.74
CA ILE A 123 -1.78 -13.53 -7.52
C ILE A 123 -2.14 -13.85 -8.96
N GLU A 124 -1.92 -12.90 -9.87
CA GLU A 124 -2.26 -13.04 -11.28
C GLU A 124 -1.49 -14.19 -11.94
N GLN A 125 -0.21 -14.31 -11.64
CA GLN A 125 0.61 -15.42 -12.13
C GLN A 125 0.23 -16.72 -11.43
N GLY A 126 -0.51 -17.58 -12.08
CA GLY A 126 -0.97 -18.88 -11.56
C GLY A 126 -2.39 -18.85 -11.00
N HIS A 127 -3.07 -17.71 -11.05
CA HIS A 127 -4.46 -17.55 -10.60
C HIS A 127 -4.67 -18.10 -9.18
N ILE A 128 -3.86 -17.64 -8.24
CA ILE A 128 -3.86 -18.12 -6.86
C ILE A 128 -4.58 -17.12 -5.98
N SER A 129 -5.63 -17.55 -5.32
CA SER A 129 -6.29 -16.78 -4.25
C SER A 129 -5.79 -17.26 -2.89
N ILE A 130 -5.44 -16.33 -2.03
CA ILE A 130 -4.97 -16.59 -0.67
C ILE A 130 -5.79 -15.71 0.29
N SER A 131 -6.53 -16.35 1.18
CA SER A 131 -7.22 -15.66 2.29
C SER A 131 -6.53 -16.01 3.59
N GLY A 132 -6.40 -15.06 4.51
CA GLY A 132 -5.77 -15.33 5.79
C GLY A 132 -6.01 -14.25 6.80
N ARG A 133 -5.88 -14.62 8.09
CA ARG A 133 -6.04 -13.68 9.18
C ARG A 133 -4.84 -12.75 9.32
N ARG A 134 -3.63 -13.26 9.08
CA ARG A 134 -2.42 -12.48 9.19
C ARG A 134 -1.35 -12.94 8.19
N PHE A 135 -0.89 -12.02 7.42
CA PHE A 135 0.24 -12.18 6.51
C PHE A 135 1.40 -11.36 7.04
N GLN A 136 2.55 -11.96 7.22
CA GLN A 136 3.74 -11.29 7.72
C GLN A 136 4.89 -11.46 6.75
N LYS A 137 5.60 -10.36 6.49
CA LYS A 137 6.91 -10.36 5.87
C LYS A 137 7.95 -10.18 6.96
N LEU A 138 8.78 -11.19 7.22
CA LEU A 138 9.73 -11.23 8.32
C LEU A 138 11.13 -10.71 7.94
N GLY A 139 11.23 -10.09 6.77
CA GLY A 139 12.48 -9.63 6.18
C GLY A 139 12.98 -10.57 5.09
N GLY A 140 13.78 -10.02 4.16
CA GLY A 140 14.23 -10.76 2.98
C GLY A 140 13.06 -11.30 2.15
N GLN A 141 13.07 -12.60 1.86
CA GLN A 141 12.03 -13.30 1.09
C GLN A 141 11.20 -14.26 1.97
N THR A 142 11.17 -14.06 3.29
CA THR A 142 10.44 -14.94 4.20
C THR A 142 9.07 -14.36 4.50
N TYR A 143 8.04 -15.17 4.23
CA TYR A 143 6.65 -14.84 4.48
C TYR A 143 6.02 -15.88 5.41
N HIS A 144 5.15 -15.43 6.28
CA HIS A 144 4.36 -16.26 7.17
C HIS A 144 2.88 -15.91 7.04
N VAL A 145 2.04 -16.92 7.02
CA VAL A 145 0.58 -16.73 6.93
C VAL A 145 -0.07 -17.53 8.05
N ASP A 146 -0.79 -16.85 8.93
CA ASP A 146 -1.58 -17.46 9.97
C ASP A 146 -3.03 -17.68 9.51
N GLU A 147 -3.56 -18.85 9.78
CA GLU A 147 -4.94 -19.22 9.44
C GLU A 147 -5.26 -18.94 7.97
N GLY A 148 -4.31 -19.36 7.10
CA GLY A 148 -4.38 -19.12 5.67
C GLY A 148 -5.07 -20.25 4.92
N PHE A 149 -5.89 -19.88 3.95
CA PHE A 149 -6.45 -20.77 2.94
C PHE A 149 -6.00 -20.30 1.57
N PHE A 150 -5.54 -21.21 0.72
CA PHE A 150 -5.21 -20.87 -0.66
C PHE A 150 -5.94 -21.79 -1.65
N THR A 151 -6.28 -21.28 -2.82
CA THR A 151 -6.90 -22.03 -3.89
C THR A 151 -6.41 -21.54 -5.25
N THR A 152 -6.24 -22.49 -6.17
CA THR A 152 -5.96 -22.23 -7.60
C THR A 152 -7.21 -22.43 -8.45
N CYS A 153 -8.36 -22.75 -7.83
CA CYS A 153 -9.61 -22.89 -8.55
C CYS A 153 -10.19 -21.51 -8.85
N LEU A 154 -10.32 -21.19 -10.12
CA LEU A 154 -11.24 -20.15 -10.57
C LEU A 154 -12.66 -20.72 -10.38
N CYS A 155 -13.27 -20.51 -9.22
CA CYS A 155 -14.70 -20.68 -9.08
C CYS A 155 -15.34 -19.51 -9.85
N GLU A 156 -15.59 -19.70 -11.15
CA GLU A 156 -16.60 -18.89 -11.82
C GLU A 156 -17.89 -19.09 -11.00
N SER A 157 -18.31 -18.01 -10.33
CA SER A 157 -19.67 -17.95 -9.79
C SER A 157 -20.58 -18.07 -11.00
N GLY A 158 -21.10 -19.27 -11.23
CA GLY A 158 -22.08 -19.54 -12.27
C GLY A 158 -23.34 -18.67 -12.09
N PRO A 159 -24.15 -18.62 -13.11
CA PRO A 159 -25.28 -17.67 -13.27
C PRO A 159 -26.30 -17.74 -12.18
#